data_7de0ea694397cfa25e9bd9b81edea37a
#
_entry.id   7de0ea694397cfa25e9bd9b81edea37a
#
_cell.length_a   1.000
_cell.length_b   1.000
_cell.length_c   1.000
_cell.angle_alpha   90.00
_cell.angle_beta   90.00
_cell.angle_gamma   90.00
#
_symmetry.space_group_name_H-M   'P 1'
#
loop_
_entity.id
_entity.type
_entity.pdbx_description
1 polymer ?
#
loop_
_entity_poly.entity_id
_entity_poly.type
_entity_poly.pdbx_seq_one_letter_code
_entity_poly.pdbx_strand_id
1 'polypeptide(L)'
;MRSLFVTALGIVCPLLLPAQTAEELISKNLQARGGVEKIKAIKTLRMSGKLQQGSFTAQFSRTAMAPNLVRDAVTVQGMSQIQAYDGSTGWQISPFEGRKDAELVGEDDLRELTEEADFYGPLTDYKIKDNRIEYLGHDTVDGDDAYRLKVTLANGDIIYYYLDPDTYLEIRTEKMQFIRGSIRESFTNLGSYKLVNGVYFPFSMEAGSKKSPADAAQIIIDKIEANLPVNAQDFKMPAHPPIAGGKEY
;
A
#
# COMPACT_ATOMS: atom_id res chain seq x y z
N MET A 1 -80.06 -7.20 3.64
CA MET A 1 -78.88 -7.06 2.78
C MET A 1 -77.69 -6.79 3.66
N ARG A 2 -76.83 -7.79 3.90
CA ARG A 2 -75.61 -7.68 4.69
C ARG A 2 -74.42 -7.64 3.73
N SER A 3 -73.75 -6.50 3.64
CA SER A 3 -72.58 -6.28 2.82
C SER A 3 -71.34 -6.82 3.56
N LEU A 4 -70.67 -7.83 3.02
CA LEU A 4 -69.39 -8.33 3.50
C LEU A 4 -68.29 -7.46 2.89
N PHE A 5 -67.57 -6.71 3.73
CA PHE A 5 -66.31 -6.09 3.38
C PHE A 5 -65.18 -7.10 3.53
N VAL A 6 -64.60 -7.53 2.40
CA VAL A 6 -63.38 -8.35 2.38
C VAL A 6 -62.19 -7.40 2.39
N THR A 7 -61.50 -7.31 3.53
CA THR A 7 -60.26 -6.53 3.66
C THR A 7 -59.10 -7.42 3.17
N ALA A 8 -58.58 -7.11 1.99
CA ALA A 8 -57.37 -7.77 1.50
C ALA A 8 -56.13 -7.22 2.25
N LEU A 9 -55.57 -8.04 3.12
CA LEU A 9 -54.31 -7.78 3.80
C LEU A 9 -53.15 -8.06 2.85
N GLY A 10 -52.59 -7.00 2.23
CA GLY A 10 -51.42 -7.10 1.37
C GLY A 10 -50.17 -7.43 2.20
N ILE A 11 -49.61 -8.63 2.01
CA ILE A 11 -48.31 -9.03 2.57
C ILE A 11 -47.23 -8.29 1.82
N VAL A 12 -46.68 -7.22 2.38
CA VAL A 12 -45.46 -6.56 1.91
C VAL A 12 -44.30 -7.47 2.31
N CYS A 13 -43.81 -8.29 1.37
CA CYS A 13 -42.57 -9.04 1.53
C CYS A 13 -41.41 -8.06 1.48
N PRO A 14 -40.61 -7.86 2.55
CA PRO A 14 -39.41 -7.04 2.46
C PRO A 14 -38.43 -7.71 1.50
N LEU A 15 -38.09 -7.04 0.40
CA LEU A 15 -36.97 -7.42 -0.45
C LEU A 15 -35.70 -7.29 0.41
N LEU A 16 -35.22 -8.42 0.92
CA LEU A 16 -33.88 -8.51 1.51
C LEU A 16 -32.88 -8.28 0.38
N LEU A 17 -32.44 -7.05 0.18
CA LEU A 17 -31.25 -6.77 -0.61
C LEU A 17 -30.08 -7.53 0.05
N PRO A 18 -29.33 -8.35 -0.70
CA PRO A 18 -28.17 -9.01 -0.14
C PRO A 18 -27.23 -7.95 0.44
N ALA A 19 -26.91 -8.06 1.73
CA ALA A 19 -25.93 -7.20 2.35
C ALA A 19 -24.59 -7.40 1.65
N GLN A 20 -23.95 -6.29 1.27
CA GLN A 20 -22.65 -6.30 0.61
C GLN A 20 -21.61 -6.98 1.52
N THR A 21 -20.83 -7.92 0.97
CA THR A 21 -19.84 -8.68 1.75
C THR A 21 -18.43 -8.15 1.52
N ALA A 22 -17.50 -8.49 2.43
CA ALA A 22 -16.09 -8.17 2.26
C ALA A 22 -15.52 -8.82 0.99
N GLU A 23 -15.85 -10.09 0.72
CA GLU A 23 -15.42 -10.81 -0.46
C GLU A 23 -15.88 -10.14 -1.77
N GLU A 24 -17.13 -9.66 -1.78
CA GLU A 24 -17.67 -8.96 -2.95
C GLU A 24 -16.92 -7.65 -3.20
N LEU A 25 -16.64 -6.85 -2.15
CA LEU A 25 -15.90 -5.61 -2.26
C LEU A 25 -14.46 -5.83 -2.72
N ILE A 26 -13.77 -6.84 -2.18
CA ILE A 26 -12.44 -7.23 -2.64
C ILE A 26 -12.47 -7.62 -4.12
N SER A 27 -13.44 -8.44 -4.52
CA SER A 27 -13.57 -8.86 -5.92
C SER A 27 -13.78 -7.66 -6.84
N LYS A 28 -14.65 -6.71 -6.47
CA LYS A 28 -14.90 -5.49 -7.23
C LYS A 28 -13.66 -4.59 -7.30
N ASN A 29 -12.94 -4.43 -6.17
CA ASN A 29 -11.70 -3.68 -6.15
C ASN A 29 -10.64 -4.30 -7.08
N LEU A 30 -10.37 -5.59 -6.96
CA LEU A 30 -9.39 -6.27 -7.81
C LEU A 30 -9.80 -6.21 -9.29
N GLN A 31 -11.09 -6.31 -9.60
CA GLN A 31 -11.61 -6.15 -10.97
C GLN A 31 -11.42 -4.71 -11.46
N ALA A 32 -11.73 -3.70 -10.65
CA ALA A 32 -11.54 -2.28 -10.96
C ALA A 32 -10.08 -1.95 -11.24
N ARG A 33 -9.16 -2.53 -10.50
CA ARG A 33 -7.71 -2.39 -10.74
C ARG A 33 -7.24 -3.04 -12.04
N GLY A 34 -8.03 -3.89 -12.68
CA GLY A 34 -7.70 -4.53 -13.97
C GLY A 34 -7.87 -6.04 -13.99
N GLY A 35 -8.19 -6.65 -12.85
CA GLY A 35 -8.39 -8.08 -12.67
C GLY A 35 -7.11 -8.80 -12.19
N VAL A 36 -7.33 -9.86 -11.40
CA VAL A 36 -6.26 -10.63 -10.73
C VAL A 36 -5.21 -11.15 -11.71
N GLU A 37 -5.63 -11.61 -12.88
CA GLU A 37 -4.71 -12.16 -13.88
C GLU A 37 -3.72 -11.09 -14.39
N LYS A 38 -4.20 -9.89 -14.72
CA LYS A 38 -3.35 -8.80 -15.18
C LYS A 38 -2.46 -8.28 -14.05
N ILE A 39 -3.00 -8.17 -12.83
CA ILE A 39 -2.22 -7.81 -11.64
C ILE A 39 -1.06 -8.80 -11.46
N LYS A 40 -1.32 -10.11 -11.51
CA LYS A 40 -0.31 -11.15 -11.35
C LYS A 40 0.63 -11.31 -12.56
N ALA A 41 0.24 -10.82 -13.74
CA ALA A 41 1.09 -10.79 -14.92
C ALA A 41 2.21 -9.72 -14.81
N ILE A 42 2.05 -8.73 -13.95
CA ILE A 42 3.12 -7.78 -13.64
C ILE A 42 4.11 -8.45 -12.67
N LYS A 43 5.39 -8.52 -13.07
CA LYS A 43 6.46 -9.15 -12.28
C LYS A 43 7.47 -8.15 -11.76
N THR A 44 7.60 -7.01 -12.42
CA THR A 44 8.50 -5.93 -12.01
C THR A 44 7.81 -4.59 -12.20
N LEU A 45 8.13 -3.63 -11.33
CA LEU A 45 7.70 -2.24 -11.43
C LEU A 45 8.89 -1.32 -11.21
N ARG A 46 8.98 -0.27 -12.01
CA ARG A 46 9.78 0.92 -11.73
C ARG A 46 8.86 2.12 -11.68
N MET A 47 8.94 2.86 -10.59
CA MET A 47 8.22 4.11 -10.40
C MET A 47 9.24 5.23 -10.22
N SER A 48 8.99 6.38 -10.81
CA SER A 48 9.78 7.60 -10.59
C SER A 48 8.86 8.80 -10.46
N GLY A 49 9.28 9.76 -9.67
CA GLY A 49 8.47 10.94 -9.38
C GLY A 49 9.15 11.87 -8.39
N LYS A 50 8.34 12.64 -7.69
CA LYS A 50 8.79 13.64 -6.72
C LYS A 50 8.09 13.41 -5.38
N LEU A 51 8.86 13.57 -4.31
CA LEU A 51 8.36 13.68 -2.95
C LEU A 51 8.43 15.14 -2.54
N GLN A 52 7.33 15.65 -1.97
CA GLN A 52 7.21 17.01 -1.46
C GLN A 52 6.69 16.98 -0.02
N GLN A 53 7.34 17.72 0.88
CA GLN A 53 6.89 17.87 2.27
C GLN A 53 7.20 19.29 2.72
N GLY A 54 6.17 20.12 2.87
CA GLY A 54 6.36 21.55 3.09
C GLY A 54 7.16 22.19 1.94
N SER A 55 8.30 22.82 2.27
CA SER A 55 9.23 23.38 1.27
C SER A 55 10.28 22.39 0.75
N PHE A 56 10.34 21.17 1.32
CA PHE A 56 11.28 20.14 0.91
C PHE A 56 10.77 19.42 -0.34
N THR A 57 11.67 19.26 -1.32
CA THR A 57 11.38 18.48 -2.54
C THR A 57 12.55 17.56 -2.84
N ALA A 58 12.26 16.31 -3.17
CA ALA A 58 13.23 15.28 -3.52
C ALA A 58 12.76 14.49 -4.75
N GLN A 59 13.70 13.85 -5.44
CA GLN A 59 13.35 12.82 -6.42
C GLN A 59 13.02 11.53 -5.68
N PHE A 60 11.92 10.90 -6.08
CA PHE A 60 11.49 9.60 -5.58
C PHE A 60 11.65 8.54 -6.66
N SER A 61 12.13 7.37 -6.29
CA SER A 61 12.09 6.20 -7.15
C SER A 61 11.86 4.93 -6.34
N ARG A 62 11.02 4.05 -6.89
CA ARG A 62 10.77 2.70 -6.38
C ARG A 62 11.05 1.68 -7.47
N THR A 63 11.78 0.65 -7.14
CA THR A 63 11.91 -0.57 -7.96
C THR A 63 11.37 -1.74 -7.13
N ALA A 64 10.48 -2.53 -7.73
CA ALA A 64 9.92 -3.71 -7.07
C ALA A 64 9.92 -4.91 -8.00
N MET A 65 10.05 -6.11 -7.44
CA MET A 65 9.99 -7.39 -8.14
C MET A 65 9.18 -8.40 -7.31
N ALA A 66 8.24 -9.05 -7.98
CA ALA A 66 7.44 -10.10 -7.36
C ALA A 66 8.32 -11.30 -6.97
N PRO A 67 8.00 -12.00 -5.85
CA PRO A 67 6.81 -11.74 -5.03
C PRO A 67 6.99 -10.64 -3.98
N ASN A 68 8.23 -10.33 -3.54
CA ASN A 68 8.46 -9.54 -2.34
C ASN A 68 9.83 -8.84 -2.30
N LEU A 69 10.29 -8.29 -3.42
CA LEU A 69 11.50 -7.47 -3.43
C LEU A 69 11.11 -6.01 -3.66
N VAL A 70 11.68 -5.10 -2.86
CA VAL A 70 11.46 -3.67 -2.99
C VAL A 70 12.74 -2.88 -2.71
N ARG A 71 12.94 -1.80 -3.44
CA ARG A 71 14.02 -0.84 -3.23
C ARG A 71 13.50 0.56 -3.54
N ASP A 72 13.50 1.40 -2.53
CA ASP A 72 13.12 2.80 -2.60
C ASP A 72 14.34 3.70 -2.47
N ALA A 73 14.31 4.81 -3.18
CA ALA A 73 15.30 5.85 -3.05
C ALA A 73 14.67 7.24 -3.08
N VAL A 74 15.11 8.07 -2.14
CA VAL A 74 14.81 9.51 -2.07
C VAL A 74 16.11 10.27 -2.28
N THR A 75 16.20 11.03 -3.37
CA THR A 75 17.43 11.69 -3.80
C THR A 75 17.32 13.20 -3.71
N VAL A 76 18.26 13.82 -3.03
CA VAL A 76 18.41 15.27 -2.90
C VAL A 76 19.85 15.65 -3.21
N GLN A 77 20.06 16.57 -4.14
CA GLN A 77 21.38 17.09 -4.51
C GLN A 77 22.43 15.97 -4.82
N GLY A 78 21.98 14.89 -5.43
CA GLY A 78 22.84 13.75 -5.81
C GLY A 78 23.13 12.75 -4.68
N MET A 79 22.66 12.98 -3.46
CA MET A 79 22.71 12.03 -2.35
C MET A 79 21.38 11.28 -2.26
N SER A 80 21.44 9.95 -2.11
CA SER A 80 20.25 9.11 -2.04
C SER A 80 20.16 8.41 -0.69
N GLN A 81 19.05 8.64 0.00
CA GLN A 81 18.61 7.74 1.06
C GLN A 81 17.95 6.55 0.40
N ILE A 82 18.33 5.36 0.79
CA ILE A 82 17.87 4.11 0.20
C ILE A 82 17.34 3.21 1.30
N GLN A 83 16.21 2.55 1.04
CA GLN A 83 15.71 1.42 1.83
C GLN A 83 15.39 0.28 0.87
N ALA A 84 15.72 -0.96 1.25
CA ALA A 84 15.45 -2.11 0.41
C ALA A 84 15.23 -3.38 1.22
N TYR A 85 14.45 -4.29 0.62
CA TYR A 85 14.21 -5.65 1.11
C TYR A 85 14.46 -6.64 -0.01
N ASP A 86 15.31 -7.64 0.24
CA ASP A 86 15.72 -8.63 -0.76
C ASP A 86 14.97 -9.97 -0.66
N GLY A 87 13.84 -9.98 0.06
CA GLY A 87 13.04 -11.18 0.33
C GLY A 87 13.39 -11.88 1.66
N SER A 88 14.49 -11.48 2.30
CA SER A 88 14.94 -12.00 3.59
C SER A 88 15.53 -10.94 4.51
N THR A 89 16.22 -9.96 3.94
CA THR A 89 17.00 -8.96 4.67
C THR A 89 16.57 -7.56 4.27
N GLY A 90 16.26 -6.73 5.26
CA GLY A 90 16.05 -5.29 5.09
C GLY A 90 17.32 -4.51 5.38
N TRP A 91 17.65 -3.55 4.52
CA TRP A 91 18.82 -2.68 4.67
C TRP A 91 18.53 -1.26 4.24
N GLN A 92 19.37 -0.33 4.68
CA GLN A 92 19.27 1.08 4.35
C GLN A 92 20.63 1.76 4.18
N ILE A 93 20.61 2.89 3.47
CA ILE A 93 21.68 3.89 3.44
C ILE A 93 21.04 5.23 3.80
N SER A 94 21.51 5.89 4.86
CA SER A 94 20.94 7.15 5.38
C SER A 94 22.00 8.26 5.43
N PRO A 95 22.43 8.80 4.28
CA PRO A 95 23.54 9.76 4.21
C PRO A 95 23.22 11.10 4.89
N PHE A 96 21.94 11.46 4.97
CA PHE A 96 21.48 12.68 5.67
C PHE A 96 21.62 12.57 7.19
N GLU A 97 21.72 11.34 7.71
CA GLU A 97 21.99 11.04 9.13
C GLU A 97 23.48 10.70 9.38
N GLY A 98 24.33 10.93 8.39
CA GLY A 98 25.77 10.62 8.47
C GLY A 98 26.13 9.15 8.19
N ARG A 99 25.14 8.31 7.93
CA ARG A 99 25.31 6.86 7.64
C ARG A 99 25.40 6.65 6.13
N LYS A 100 26.62 6.63 5.61
CA LYS A 100 26.88 6.52 4.15
C LYS A 100 27.03 5.09 3.66
N ASP A 101 27.32 4.16 4.56
CA ASP A 101 27.43 2.73 4.26
C ASP A 101 26.06 2.06 4.45
N ALA A 102 25.86 0.95 3.75
CA ALA A 102 24.66 0.13 3.92
C ALA A 102 24.69 -0.55 5.29
N GLU A 103 23.57 -0.50 6.00
CA GLU A 103 23.38 -1.15 7.29
C GLU A 103 22.05 -1.91 7.33
N LEU A 104 21.95 -2.91 8.18
CA LEU A 104 20.69 -3.61 8.41
C LEU A 104 19.70 -2.67 9.10
N VAL A 105 18.44 -2.73 8.70
CA VAL A 105 17.37 -2.03 9.41
C VAL A 105 17.02 -2.73 10.72
N GLY A 106 16.46 -1.98 11.66
CA GLY A 106 15.92 -2.53 12.90
C GLY A 106 14.67 -3.38 12.66
N GLU A 107 14.24 -4.12 13.69
CA GLU A 107 13.11 -5.07 13.61
C GLU A 107 11.80 -4.37 13.17
N ASP A 108 11.51 -3.18 13.71
CA ASP A 108 10.31 -2.42 13.37
C ASP A 108 10.32 -1.96 11.90
N ASP A 109 11.49 -1.45 11.43
CA ASP A 109 11.65 -1.00 10.05
C ASP A 109 11.64 -2.19 9.07
N LEU A 110 12.19 -3.34 9.48
CA LEU A 110 12.12 -4.58 8.71
C LEU A 110 10.67 -5.04 8.53
N ARG A 111 9.86 -4.94 9.58
CA ARG A 111 8.43 -5.26 9.52
C ARG A 111 7.71 -4.38 8.51
N GLU A 112 7.97 -3.08 8.51
CA GLU A 112 7.39 -2.13 7.55
C GLU A 112 7.85 -2.42 6.12
N LEU A 113 9.14 -2.63 5.89
CA LEU A 113 9.68 -2.99 4.57
C LEU A 113 9.13 -4.32 4.04
N THR A 114 8.90 -5.30 4.91
CA THR A 114 8.31 -6.59 4.51
C THR A 114 6.88 -6.43 4.02
N GLU A 115 6.10 -5.56 4.67
CA GLU A 115 4.75 -5.24 4.20
C GLU A 115 4.75 -4.47 2.87
N GLU A 116 5.64 -3.48 2.73
CA GLU A 116 5.79 -2.71 1.50
C GLU A 116 6.30 -3.56 0.32
N ALA A 117 7.06 -4.61 0.63
CA ALA A 117 7.55 -5.57 -0.35
C ALA A 117 6.47 -6.53 -0.87
N ASP A 118 5.29 -6.62 -0.22
CA ASP A 118 4.17 -7.41 -0.76
C ASP A 118 3.71 -6.83 -2.11
N PHE A 119 4.30 -7.34 -3.18
CA PHE A 119 4.21 -6.78 -4.53
C PHE A 119 2.78 -6.62 -5.04
N TYR A 120 1.89 -7.55 -4.68
CA TYR A 120 0.49 -7.54 -5.13
C TYR A 120 -0.47 -6.90 -4.14
N GLY A 121 0.02 -6.56 -2.95
CA GLY A 121 -0.74 -5.94 -1.85
C GLY A 121 -1.61 -6.92 -1.06
N PRO A 122 -2.04 -6.53 0.14
CA PRO A 122 -2.71 -7.39 1.11
C PRO A 122 -4.05 -7.99 0.66
N LEU A 123 -4.76 -7.36 -0.30
CA LEU A 123 -6.06 -7.84 -0.80
C LEU A 123 -5.91 -8.98 -1.80
N THR A 124 -4.80 -9.01 -2.55
CA THR A 124 -4.53 -10.08 -3.53
C THR A 124 -4.08 -11.33 -2.78
N ASP A 125 -4.75 -12.46 -3.05
CA ASP A 125 -4.47 -13.75 -2.38
C ASP A 125 -4.54 -13.68 -0.84
N TYR A 126 -5.40 -12.82 -0.29
CA TYR A 126 -5.48 -12.55 1.14
C TYR A 126 -5.64 -13.80 2.01
N LYS A 127 -6.37 -14.82 1.55
CA LYS A 127 -6.54 -16.10 2.26
C LYS A 127 -5.24 -16.91 2.32
N ILE A 128 -4.43 -16.88 1.25
CA ILE A 128 -3.13 -17.56 1.20
C ILE A 128 -2.13 -16.87 2.13
N LYS A 129 -2.26 -15.55 2.27
CA LYS A 129 -1.43 -14.71 3.15
C LYS A 129 -1.87 -14.74 4.61
N ASP A 130 -2.92 -15.51 4.93
CA ASP A 130 -3.55 -15.56 6.27
C ASP A 130 -4.05 -14.19 6.77
N ASN A 131 -4.41 -13.30 5.84
CA ASN A 131 -5.04 -12.03 6.16
C ASN A 131 -6.53 -12.23 6.39
N ARG A 132 -7.09 -11.54 7.40
CA ARG A 132 -8.53 -11.54 7.69
C ARG A 132 -9.11 -10.21 7.24
N ILE A 133 -10.25 -10.25 6.56
CA ILE A 133 -10.90 -9.05 6.03
C ILE A 133 -12.32 -8.98 6.52
N GLU A 134 -12.71 -7.82 7.06
CA GLU A 134 -14.02 -7.51 7.57
C GLU A 134 -14.57 -6.26 6.85
N TYR A 135 -15.81 -6.32 6.39
CA TYR A 135 -16.50 -5.12 5.91
C TYR A 135 -17.14 -4.40 7.11
N LEU A 136 -16.79 -3.14 7.31
CA LEU A 136 -17.25 -2.33 8.44
C LEU A 136 -18.41 -1.40 8.10
N GLY A 137 -18.93 -1.44 6.85
CA GLY A 137 -19.99 -0.54 6.40
C GLY A 137 -19.43 0.65 5.64
N HIS A 138 -20.26 1.68 5.49
CA HIS A 138 -19.88 2.95 4.91
C HIS A 138 -19.15 3.83 5.94
N ASP A 139 -18.24 4.66 5.45
CA ASP A 139 -17.56 5.72 6.20
C ASP A 139 -17.34 6.90 5.24
N THR A 140 -16.71 7.97 5.70
CA THR A 140 -16.42 9.15 4.87
C THR A 140 -14.92 9.45 4.86
N VAL A 141 -14.43 9.84 3.67
CA VAL A 141 -13.08 10.36 3.47
C VAL A 141 -13.19 11.76 2.89
N ASP A 142 -12.76 12.77 3.64
CA ASP A 142 -12.81 14.18 3.27
C ASP A 142 -14.22 14.67 2.86
N GLY A 143 -15.27 14.00 3.37
CA GLY A 143 -16.68 14.29 3.11
C GLY A 143 -17.33 13.42 2.03
N ASP A 144 -16.57 12.67 1.28
CA ASP A 144 -17.06 11.72 0.29
C ASP A 144 -17.33 10.35 0.91
N ASP A 145 -18.38 9.66 0.45
CA ASP A 145 -18.76 8.32 0.91
C ASP A 145 -17.72 7.28 0.47
N ALA A 146 -17.48 6.28 1.29
CA ALA A 146 -16.55 5.19 1.02
C ALA A 146 -16.98 3.86 1.66
N TYR A 147 -16.71 2.75 1.00
CA TYR A 147 -16.77 1.43 1.65
C TYR A 147 -15.54 1.22 2.50
N ARG A 148 -15.72 0.86 3.76
CA ARG A 148 -14.60 0.63 4.69
C ARG A 148 -14.37 -0.85 4.92
N LEU A 149 -13.19 -1.34 4.57
CA LEU A 149 -12.70 -2.68 4.88
C LEU A 149 -11.62 -2.60 5.96
N LYS A 150 -11.66 -3.55 6.89
CA LYS A 150 -10.57 -3.77 7.86
C LYS A 150 -9.82 -5.03 7.45
N VAL A 151 -8.54 -4.90 7.21
CA VAL A 151 -7.61 -6.01 6.92
C VAL A 151 -6.71 -6.20 8.12
N THR A 152 -6.79 -7.36 8.77
CA THR A 152 -5.84 -7.77 9.79
C THR A 152 -4.81 -8.67 9.14
N LEU A 153 -3.55 -8.23 9.10
CA LEU A 153 -2.44 -8.98 8.53
C LEU A 153 -2.03 -10.15 9.42
N ALA A 154 -1.34 -11.13 8.86
CA ALA A 154 -0.84 -12.28 9.62
C ALA A 154 0.06 -11.89 10.81
N ASN A 155 0.79 -10.77 10.71
CA ASN A 155 1.63 -10.22 11.79
C ASN A 155 0.87 -9.44 12.86
N GLY A 156 -0.47 -9.29 12.70
CA GLY A 156 -1.36 -8.60 13.61
C GLY A 156 -1.54 -7.10 13.33
N ASP A 157 -0.84 -6.52 12.35
CA ASP A 157 -1.08 -5.14 11.92
C ASP A 157 -2.44 -5.00 11.25
N ILE A 158 -3.02 -3.81 11.34
CA ILE A 158 -4.34 -3.53 10.78
C ILE A 158 -4.21 -2.46 9.72
N ILE A 159 -4.82 -2.71 8.56
CA ILE A 159 -4.97 -1.74 7.48
C ILE A 159 -6.45 -1.56 7.21
N TYR A 160 -6.94 -0.33 7.30
CA TYR A 160 -8.26 0.04 6.81
C TYR A 160 -8.13 0.51 5.36
N TYR A 161 -8.96 -0.05 4.49
CA TYR A 161 -9.10 0.35 3.09
C TYR A 161 -10.41 1.11 2.94
N TYR A 162 -10.35 2.25 2.29
CA TYR A 162 -11.51 3.04 1.91
C TYR A 162 -11.63 2.99 0.40
N LEU A 163 -12.70 2.39 -0.08
CA LEU A 163 -12.97 2.21 -1.51
C LEU A 163 -14.04 3.18 -1.96
N ASP A 164 -13.78 3.86 -3.07
CA ASP A 164 -14.75 4.72 -3.74
C ASP A 164 -15.98 3.89 -4.19
N PRO A 165 -17.21 4.32 -3.92
CA PRO A 165 -18.40 3.52 -4.21
C PRO A 165 -18.69 3.33 -5.70
N ASP A 166 -18.24 4.25 -6.55
CA ASP A 166 -18.49 4.23 -7.99
C ASP A 166 -17.42 3.43 -8.74
N THR A 167 -16.16 3.61 -8.36
CA THR A 167 -15.02 3.00 -9.07
C THR A 167 -14.46 1.76 -8.37
N TYR A 168 -14.72 1.57 -7.09
CA TYR A 168 -14.12 0.55 -6.21
C TYR A 168 -12.60 0.63 -6.08
N LEU A 169 -11.97 1.69 -6.56
CA LEU A 169 -10.55 1.95 -6.34
C LEU A 169 -10.31 2.46 -4.91
N GLU A 170 -9.13 2.23 -4.40
CA GLU A 170 -8.72 2.74 -3.09
C GLU A 170 -8.56 4.26 -3.16
N ILE A 171 -9.24 5.01 -2.29
CA ILE A 171 -9.05 6.46 -2.13
C ILE A 171 -8.20 6.79 -0.92
N ARG A 172 -8.21 5.89 0.09
CA ARG A 172 -7.41 6.04 1.30
C ARG A 172 -7.09 4.67 1.90
N THR A 173 -5.92 4.56 2.51
CA THR A 173 -5.60 3.50 3.47
C THR A 173 -5.19 4.12 4.79
N GLU A 174 -5.50 3.44 5.90
CA GLU A 174 -5.01 3.80 7.23
C GLU A 174 -4.37 2.57 7.86
N LYS A 175 -3.16 2.73 8.36
CA LYS A 175 -2.42 1.64 9.00
C LYS A 175 -2.34 1.88 10.49
N MET A 176 -2.59 0.83 11.28
CA MET A 176 -2.41 0.82 12.73
C MET A 176 -1.43 -0.30 13.10
N GLN A 177 -0.32 0.07 13.69
CA GLN A 177 0.78 -0.81 14.07
C GLN A 177 1.11 -0.62 15.55
N PHE A 178 1.49 -1.72 16.22
CA PHE A 178 2.01 -1.65 17.57
C PHE A 178 3.54 -1.70 17.53
N ILE A 179 4.18 -0.54 17.81
CA ILE A 179 5.62 -0.33 17.68
C ILE A 179 6.15 0.21 19.01
N ARG A 180 7.14 -0.47 19.59
CA ARG A 180 7.82 -0.07 20.84
C ARG A 180 6.85 0.30 21.97
N GLY A 181 5.81 -0.53 22.17
CA GLY A 181 4.86 -0.34 23.26
C GLY A 181 3.79 0.73 23.00
N SER A 182 3.71 1.30 21.81
CA SER A 182 2.71 2.32 21.44
C SER A 182 2.06 2.02 20.10
N ILE A 183 0.81 2.50 19.94
CA ILE A 183 0.11 2.43 18.67
C ILE A 183 0.60 3.58 17.78
N ARG A 184 1.10 3.23 16.58
CA ARG A 184 1.38 4.16 15.50
C ARG A 184 0.26 4.07 14.48
N GLU A 185 -0.30 5.22 14.14
CA GLU A 185 -1.34 5.34 13.12
C GLU A 185 -0.84 6.25 11.99
N SER A 186 -0.93 5.76 10.76
CA SER A 186 -0.62 6.52 9.54
C SER A 186 -1.77 6.43 8.56
N PHE A 187 -1.75 7.32 7.58
CA PHE A 187 -2.69 7.28 6.45
C PHE A 187 -1.95 7.49 5.13
N THR A 188 -2.57 7.02 4.05
CA THR A 188 -2.17 7.33 2.68
C THR A 188 -3.42 7.58 1.86
N ASN A 189 -3.59 8.80 1.37
CA ASN A 189 -4.56 9.14 0.35
C ASN A 189 -4.02 8.76 -1.03
N LEU A 190 -4.87 8.24 -1.89
CA LEU A 190 -4.50 7.67 -3.18
C LEU A 190 -5.37 8.33 -4.27
N GLY A 191 -4.76 8.73 -5.39
CA GLY A 191 -5.51 9.39 -6.45
C GLY A 191 -4.81 9.38 -7.79
N SER A 192 -5.40 10.09 -8.76
CA SER A 192 -4.86 10.24 -10.12
C SER A 192 -4.54 8.89 -10.78
N TYR A 193 -5.43 7.92 -10.65
CA TYR A 193 -5.25 6.57 -11.19
C TYR A 193 -5.07 6.58 -12.70
N LYS A 194 -4.05 5.87 -13.19
CA LYS A 194 -3.76 5.70 -14.62
C LYS A 194 -3.51 4.22 -14.94
N LEU A 195 -3.86 3.84 -16.16
CA LEU A 195 -3.69 2.48 -16.65
C LEU A 195 -2.25 2.24 -17.12
N VAL A 196 -1.58 1.23 -16.53
CA VAL A 196 -0.25 0.76 -16.93
C VAL A 196 -0.31 -0.76 -17.13
N ASN A 197 -0.02 -1.23 -18.32
CA ASN A 197 -0.09 -2.66 -18.69
C ASN A 197 -1.41 -3.34 -18.29
N GLY A 198 -2.54 -2.61 -18.38
CA GLY A 198 -3.87 -3.12 -18.07
C GLY A 198 -4.22 -3.15 -16.60
N VAL A 199 -3.40 -2.56 -15.71
CA VAL A 199 -3.63 -2.39 -14.28
C VAL A 199 -3.65 -0.91 -13.93
N TYR A 200 -4.62 -0.48 -13.12
CA TYR A 200 -4.68 0.88 -12.61
C TYR A 200 -3.76 1.04 -11.39
N PHE A 201 -2.93 2.08 -11.44
CA PHE A 201 -2.02 2.50 -10.36
C PHE A 201 -2.30 3.95 -9.97
N PRO A 202 -2.20 4.32 -8.69
CA PRO A 202 -2.26 5.72 -8.26
C PRO A 202 -1.00 6.47 -8.72
N PHE A 203 -1.16 7.68 -9.22
CA PHE A 203 -0.08 8.59 -9.62
C PHE A 203 0.06 9.77 -8.64
N SER A 204 -0.82 9.87 -7.66
CA SER A 204 -0.72 10.80 -6.55
C SER A 204 -0.96 10.06 -5.26
N MET A 205 -0.06 10.25 -4.30
CA MET A 205 -0.18 9.72 -2.95
C MET A 205 0.15 10.84 -1.96
N GLU A 206 -0.61 10.90 -0.86
CA GLU A 206 -0.30 11.76 0.27
C GLU A 206 -0.24 10.89 1.52
N ALA A 207 0.91 10.80 2.15
CA ALA A 207 1.16 9.90 3.27
C ALA A 207 1.66 10.65 4.50
N GLY A 208 1.09 10.31 5.65
CA GLY A 208 1.46 10.97 6.90
C GLY A 208 0.98 10.25 8.14
N SER A 209 1.38 10.80 9.29
CA SER A 209 0.88 10.35 10.59
C SER A 209 -0.51 10.94 10.87
N LYS A 210 -1.42 10.14 11.41
CA LYS A 210 -2.74 10.65 11.87
C LYS A 210 -2.62 11.66 13.02
N LYS A 211 -1.50 11.66 13.75
CA LYS A 211 -1.23 12.63 14.82
C LYS A 211 -0.78 13.99 14.30
N SER A 212 -0.20 14.04 13.11
CA SER A 212 0.32 15.28 12.48
C SER A 212 -0.01 15.27 10.98
N PRO A 213 -1.29 15.33 10.59
CA PRO A 213 -1.69 15.22 9.18
C PRO A 213 -1.17 16.39 8.33
N ALA A 214 -0.95 17.57 8.93
CA ALA A 214 -0.39 18.73 8.23
C ALA A 214 1.07 18.53 7.76
N ASP A 215 1.78 17.55 8.32
CA ASP A 215 3.16 17.21 7.96
C ASP A 215 3.21 16.08 6.91
N ALA A 216 2.08 15.74 6.28
CA ALA A 216 2.02 14.71 5.27
C ALA A 216 2.93 15.01 4.07
N ALA A 217 3.59 13.99 3.56
CA ALA A 217 4.38 14.07 2.35
C ALA A 217 3.51 13.72 1.13
N GLN A 218 3.64 14.50 0.07
CA GLN A 218 3.03 14.21 -1.22
C GLN A 218 4.04 13.51 -2.13
N ILE A 219 3.63 12.42 -2.75
CA ILE A 219 4.40 11.70 -3.75
C ILE A 219 3.63 11.79 -5.06
N ILE A 220 4.20 12.51 -6.02
CA ILE A 220 3.68 12.65 -7.37
C ILE A 220 4.49 11.76 -8.28
N ILE A 221 3.85 10.75 -8.85
CA ILE A 221 4.49 9.80 -9.76
C ILE A 221 4.46 10.38 -11.18
N ASP A 222 5.63 10.55 -11.77
CA ASP A 222 5.78 11.00 -13.15
C ASP A 222 5.62 9.81 -14.12
N LYS A 223 6.19 8.63 -13.74
CA LYS A 223 6.24 7.45 -14.60
C LYS A 223 6.16 6.15 -13.81
N ILE A 224 5.40 5.20 -14.34
CA ILE A 224 5.38 3.78 -13.92
C ILE A 224 5.67 2.92 -15.14
N GLU A 225 6.64 2.01 -15.02
CA GLU A 225 7.02 1.04 -16.04
C GLU A 225 6.90 -0.37 -15.46
N ALA A 226 6.15 -1.23 -16.14
CA ALA A 226 5.90 -2.60 -15.72
C ALA A 226 6.65 -3.60 -16.62
N ASN A 227 7.09 -4.70 -16.02
CA ASN A 227 7.73 -5.82 -16.70
C ASN A 227 9.05 -5.46 -17.42
N LEU A 228 9.75 -4.40 -16.99
CA LEU A 228 11.11 -4.15 -17.44
C LEU A 228 12.08 -5.15 -16.79
N PRO A 229 13.21 -5.46 -17.48
CA PRO A 229 14.26 -6.26 -16.87
C PRO A 229 14.78 -5.59 -15.58
N VAL A 230 14.75 -6.33 -14.48
CA VAL A 230 15.27 -5.94 -13.17
C VAL A 230 16.10 -7.10 -12.64
N ASN A 231 17.28 -6.81 -12.10
CA ASN A 231 18.14 -7.84 -11.53
C ASN A 231 17.84 -7.98 -10.01
N ALA A 232 17.60 -9.21 -9.55
CA ALA A 232 17.40 -9.47 -8.12
C ALA A 232 18.62 -9.06 -7.24
N GLN A 233 19.81 -8.96 -7.82
CA GLN A 233 20.99 -8.46 -7.10
C GLN A 233 20.88 -6.97 -6.74
N ASP A 234 20.07 -6.18 -7.46
CA ASP A 234 19.88 -4.75 -7.19
C ASP A 234 19.15 -4.48 -5.86
N PHE A 235 18.51 -5.51 -5.29
CA PHE A 235 17.83 -5.44 -3.99
C PHE A 235 18.71 -5.87 -2.83
N LYS A 236 19.82 -6.56 -3.08
CA LYS A 236 20.72 -7.03 -2.04
C LYS A 236 21.53 -5.89 -1.44
N MET A 237 21.80 -6.01 -0.14
CA MET A 237 22.70 -5.10 0.56
C MET A 237 24.06 -5.06 -0.13
N PRO A 238 24.55 -3.88 -0.52
CA PRO A 238 25.89 -3.74 -1.10
C PRO A 238 26.94 -4.28 -0.13
N ALA A 239 27.92 -5.01 -0.66
CA ALA A 239 29.09 -5.39 0.14
C ALA A 239 29.84 -4.12 0.57
N HIS A 240 30.27 -4.06 1.82
CA HIS A 240 31.21 -3.02 2.23
C HIS A 240 32.44 -3.09 1.32
N PRO A 241 32.92 -1.96 0.77
CA PRO A 241 34.22 -2.00 0.12
C PRO A 241 35.25 -2.51 1.16
N PRO A 242 36.19 -3.40 0.78
CA PRO A 242 37.18 -3.89 1.70
C PRO A 242 37.90 -2.68 2.32
N ILE A 243 38.04 -2.66 3.65
CA ILE A 243 38.74 -1.58 4.36
C ILE A 243 40.16 -1.58 3.78
N ALA A 244 40.46 -0.57 2.97
CA ALA A 244 41.80 -0.40 2.40
C ALA A 244 42.75 -0.14 3.55
N GLY A 245 43.51 -1.15 3.98
CA GLY A 245 44.60 -1.00 4.93
C GLY A 245 44.50 -1.70 6.28
N GLY A 246 43.68 -2.75 6.44
CA GLY A 246 43.80 -3.68 7.57
C GLY A 246 45.11 -4.44 7.47
N LYS A 247 46.20 -3.95 8.09
CA LYS A 247 47.34 -4.82 8.39
C LYS A 247 46.87 -5.86 9.42
N GLU A 248 46.92 -7.12 9.03
CA GLU A 248 46.86 -8.22 9.99
C GLU A 248 48.00 -8.02 11.02
N TYR A 249 47.63 -7.95 12.28
CA TYR A 249 48.55 -8.09 13.40
C TYR A 249 48.41 -9.49 13.98
#